data_ca13fee5a2d46cf1054500d14cf20b22
#
_entry.id   ca13fee5a2d46cf1054500d14cf20b22
#
_cell.length_a   1.000
_cell.length_b   1.000
_cell.length_c   1.000
_cell.angle_alpha   90.00
_cell.angle_beta   90.00
_cell.angle_gamma   90.00
#
_symmetry.space_group_name_H-M   'P 1'
#
loop_
_entity.id
_entity.type
_entity.pdbx_description
1 polymer ?
#
loop_
_entity_poly.entity_id
_entity_poly.type
_entity_poly.pdbx_seq_one_letter_code
_entity_poly.pdbx_strand_id
1 'polypeptide(L)'
;MSYVAQLADGYRLFALNDDYGDPDCGFSDELMNWVKTEANNAKRDGQYIIAMTHHPLVPPSPIYAAVAKGDMLNEYELRRNQLSDLGFDFVLTGHTHMHNISYCKIGNKKFYDISTAALTGFPPYYRQIVLNKEQKKAEIKTICADCADSTDTNGLALEEYTKDLFLGVVSKALYDAEYDYDNFADFAVGMSISKETSKKYK
;
A
#
# COMPACT_ATOMS: atom_id res chain seq x y z
N MET A 1 -0.58 -14.64 8.44
CA MET A 1 -1.93 -15.12 8.87
C MET A 1 -2.93 -13.98 8.70
N SER A 2 -4.06 -14.22 8.03
CA SER A 2 -5.15 -13.24 7.91
C SER A 2 -6.10 -13.32 9.10
N TYR A 3 -6.73 -12.21 9.46
CA TYR A 3 -7.70 -12.16 10.57
C TYR A 3 -8.72 -11.05 10.38
N VAL A 4 -9.78 -11.09 11.16
CA VAL A 4 -10.80 -10.04 11.26
C VAL A 4 -10.75 -9.42 12.65
N ALA A 5 -10.81 -8.10 12.72
CA ALA A 5 -10.86 -7.35 13.97
C ALA A 5 -12.09 -6.44 14.02
N GLN A 6 -12.76 -6.43 15.15
CA GLN A 6 -13.79 -5.44 15.44
C GLN A 6 -13.11 -4.13 15.87
N LEU A 7 -13.27 -3.06 15.08
CA LEU A 7 -12.68 -1.75 15.41
C LEU A 7 -13.53 -0.94 16.36
N ALA A 8 -14.84 -0.89 16.09
CA ALA A 8 -15.86 -0.23 16.87
C ALA A 8 -17.22 -0.81 16.49
N ASP A 9 -18.29 -0.40 17.16
CA ASP A 9 -19.64 -0.84 16.83
C ASP A 9 -19.99 -0.52 15.38
N GLY A 10 -20.27 -1.59 14.62
CA GLY A 10 -20.63 -1.49 13.22
C GLY A 10 -19.46 -1.39 12.23
N TYR A 11 -18.20 -1.58 12.67
CA TYR A 11 -17.02 -1.57 11.79
C TYR A 11 -16.15 -2.80 12.00
N ARG A 12 -15.79 -3.46 10.90
CA ARG A 12 -14.95 -4.65 10.90
C ARG A 12 -13.80 -4.52 9.92
N LEU A 13 -12.57 -4.70 10.41
CA LEU A 13 -11.33 -4.70 9.63
C LEU A 13 -10.96 -6.13 9.24
N PHE A 14 -10.64 -6.32 7.99
CA PHE A 14 -10.07 -7.53 7.41
C PHE A 14 -8.59 -7.28 7.13
N ALA A 15 -7.72 -7.81 7.96
CA ALA A 15 -6.30 -7.81 7.74
C ALA A 15 -5.93 -9.05 6.92
N LEU A 16 -5.59 -8.84 5.65
CA LEU A 16 -5.35 -9.89 4.67
C LEU A 16 -3.85 -10.07 4.47
N ASN A 17 -3.37 -11.29 4.68
CA ASN A 17 -2.01 -11.67 4.35
C ASN A 17 -1.93 -11.95 2.85
N ASP A 18 -1.09 -11.23 2.16
CA ASP A 18 -0.84 -11.36 0.72
C ASP A 18 0.45 -12.09 0.37
N ASP A 19 1.01 -12.78 1.35
CA ASP A 19 2.21 -13.62 1.23
C ASP A 19 1.84 -14.99 0.62
N TYR A 20 1.45 -15.01 -0.67
CA TYR A 20 1.04 -16.20 -1.40
C TYR A 20 1.37 -16.09 -2.90
N GLY A 21 1.83 -17.19 -3.47
CA GLY A 21 2.14 -17.29 -4.89
C GLY A 21 3.64 -17.22 -5.18
N ASP A 22 3.97 -17.06 -6.46
CA ASP A 22 5.33 -16.85 -6.96
C ASP A 22 5.31 -15.74 -8.02
N PRO A 23 5.79 -14.52 -7.70
CA PRO A 23 6.33 -14.10 -6.40
C PRO A 23 5.27 -14.08 -5.29
N ASP A 24 5.71 -14.12 -4.01
CA ASP A 24 4.85 -14.12 -2.82
C ASP A 24 4.19 -12.76 -2.60
N CYS A 25 3.19 -12.44 -3.40
CA CYS A 25 2.42 -11.19 -3.29
C CYS A 25 0.97 -11.38 -3.80
N GLY A 26 0.28 -12.42 -3.33
CA GLY A 26 -1.06 -12.76 -3.82
C GLY A 26 -2.03 -13.20 -2.73
N PHE A 27 -3.27 -13.42 -3.13
CA PHE A 27 -4.30 -14.04 -2.31
C PHE A 27 -4.61 -15.44 -2.82
N SER A 28 -4.59 -16.44 -1.92
CA SER A 28 -5.07 -17.77 -2.27
C SER A 28 -6.60 -17.81 -2.42
N ASP A 29 -7.11 -18.80 -3.15
CA ASP A 29 -8.56 -19.00 -3.26
C ASP A 29 -9.19 -19.38 -1.92
N GLU A 30 -8.46 -20.07 -1.05
CA GLU A 30 -8.88 -20.37 0.31
C GLU A 30 -9.08 -19.10 1.14
N LEU A 31 -8.12 -18.16 1.05
CA LEU A 31 -8.24 -16.85 1.68
C LEU A 31 -9.49 -16.11 1.17
N MET A 32 -9.70 -16.08 -0.15
CA MET A 32 -10.84 -15.38 -0.73
C MET A 32 -12.18 -16.03 -0.36
N ASN A 33 -12.24 -17.34 -0.23
CA ASN A 33 -13.43 -18.05 0.26
C ASN A 33 -13.72 -17.73 1.73
N TRP A 34 -12.69 -17.64 2.56
CA TRP A 34 -12.82 -17.21 3.94
C TRP A 34 -13.28 -15.74 4.02
N VAL A 35 -12.67 -14.82 3.24
CA VAL A 35 -13.08 -13.41 3.15
C VAL A 35 -14.56 -13.31 2.77
N LYS A 36 -15.02 -14.08 1.80
CA LYS A 36 -16.43 -14.12 1.38
C LYS A 36 -17.36 -14.54 2.53
N THR A 37 -16.96 -15.55 3.28
CA THR A 37 -17.73 -16.04 4.44
C THR A 37 -17.84 -14.96 5.51
N GLU A 38 -16.72 -14.36 5.91
CA GLU A 38 -16.68 -13.34 6.95
C GLU A 38 -17.35 -12.02 6.51
N ALA A 39 -17.23 -11.64 5.24
CA ALA A 39 -17.91 -10.45 4.70
C ALA A 39 -19.44 -10.63 4.71
N ASN A 40 -19.94 -11.83 4.39
CA ASN A 40 -21.37 -12.14 4.47
C ASN A 40 -21.87 -12.13 5.94
N ASN A 41 -21.06 -12.61 6.88
CA ASN A 41 -21.35 -12.53 8.31
C ASN A 41 -21.45 -11.04 8.74
N ALA A 42 -20.47 -10.24 8.38
CA ALA A 42 -20.45 -8.81 8.68
C ALA A 42 -21.66 -8.06 8.11
N LYS A 43 -22.08 -8.40 6.88
CA LYS A 43 -23.28 -7.82 6.25
C LYS A 43 -24.56 -8.15 7.02
N ARG A 44 -24.71 -9.40 7.47
CA ARG A 44 -25.88 -9.81 8.30
C ARG A 44 -25.93 -9.02 9.60
N ASP A 45 -24.76 -8.74 10.18
CA ASP A 45 -24.61 -7.97 11.40
C ASP A 45 -24.70 -6.44 11.17
N GLY A 46 -24.98 -6.00 9.91
CA GLY A 46 -25.07 -4.59 9.55
C GLY A 46 -23.76 -3.81 9.67
N GLN A 47 -22.61 -4.50 9.61
CA GLN A 47 -21.30 -3.90 9.79
C GLN A 47 -20.75 -3.35 8.47
N TYR A 48 -20.02 -2.25 8.57
CA TYR A 48 -19.18 -1.73 7.49
C TYR A 48 -17.83 -2.46 7.50
N ILE A 49 -17.39 -2.91 6.33
CA ILE A 49 -16.18 -3.71 6.17
C ILE A 49 -15.05 -2.92 5.52
N ILE A 50 -13.84 -3.11 6.02
CA ILE A 50 -12.63 -2.43 5.57
C ILE A 50 -11.58 -3.50 5.30
N ALA A 51 -10.92 -3.45 4.14
CA ALA A 51 -9.80 -4.32 3.83
C ALA A 51 -8.47 -3.61 4.09
N MET A 52 -7.48 -4.37 4.54
CA MET A 52 -6.09 -3.95 4.68
C MET A 52 -5.17 -5.09 4.22
N THR A 53 -4.20 -4.76 3.39
CA THR A 53 -3.17 -5.68 2.90
C THR A 53 -1.87 -4.91 2.63
N HIS A 54 -0.79 -5.57 2.24
CA HIS A 54 0.48 -4.89 1.99
C HIS A 54 0.60 -4.38 0.55
N HIS A 55 0.39 -5.25 -0.44
CA HIS A 55 0.53 -4.87 -1.85
C HIS A 55 -0.72 -4.16 -2.39
N PRO A 56 -0.56 -3.15 -3.27
CA PRO A 56 -1.68 -2.39 -3.82
C PRO A 56 -2.52 -3.20 -4.81
N LEU A 57 -3.83 -2.89 -4.83
CA LEU A 57 -4.82 -3.46 -5.73
C LEU A 57 -5.24 -2.49 -6.85
N VAL A 58 -4.94 -1.20 -6.69
CA VAL A 58 -5.13 -0.20 -7.76
C VAL A 58 -3.82 0.52 -7.98
N PRO A 59 -3.27 0.52 -9.20
CA PRO A 59 -2.00 1.17 -9.47
C PRO A 59 -2.01 2.64 -9.03
N PRO A 60 -0.94 3.13 -8.36
CA PRO A 60 -0.83 4.54 -7.96
C PRO A 60 -0.87 5.51 -9.15
N SER A 61 -0.44 5.05 -10.33
CA SER A 61 -0.53 5.77 -11.59
C SER A 61 -0.56 4.80 -12.77
N PRO A 62 -1.01 5.24 -13.97
CA PRO A 62 -0.96 4.40 -15.17
C PRO A 62 0.46 3.95 -15.55
N ILE A 63 1.45 4.79 -15.32
CA ILE A 63 2.86 4.46 -15.59
C ILE A 63 3.34 3.36 -14.63
N TYR A 64 2.93 3.44 -13.36
CA TYR A 64 3.31 2.48 -12.35
C TYR A 64 2.90 1.05 -12.74
N ALA A 65 1.69 0.87 -13.25
CA ALA A 65 1.22 -0.43 -13.71
C ALA A 65 2.06 -1.02 -14.87
N ALA A 66 2.71 -0.15 -15.66
CA ALA A 66 3.53 -0.58 -16.78
C ALA A 66 4.98 -0.91 -16.39
N VAL A 67 5.55 -0.17 -15.45
CA VAL A 67 6.99 -0.28 -15.11
C VAL A 67 7.26 -1.06 -13.82
N ALA A 68 6.31 -1.10 -12.91
CA ALA A 68 6.42 -1.72 -11.58
C ALA A 68 5.27 -2.70 -11.30
N LYS A 69 4.93 -3.52 -12.30
CA LYS A 69 3.85 -4.51 -12.17
C LYS A 69 4.12 -5.52 -11.06
N GLY A 70 5.39 -5.81 -10.77
CA GLY A 70 5.79 -6.72 -9.70
C GLY A 70 5.50 -6.20 -8.29
N ASP A 71 5.26 -4.90 -8.12
CA ASP A 71 4.90 -4.29 -6.85
C ASP A 71 3.38 -4.31 -6.59
N MET A 72 2.60 -4.80 -7.54
CA MET A 72 1.15 -4.95 -7.41
C MET A 72 0.82 -6.33 -6.85
N LEU A 73 -0.28 -6.42 -6.12
CA LEU A 73 -0.82 -7.73 -5.77
C LEU A 73 -1.01 -8.61 -7.02
N ASN A 74 -0.61 -9.87 -6.97
CA ASN A 74 -0.86 -10.82 -8.06
C ASN A 74 -2.34 -10.88 -8.37
N GLU A 75 -2.69 -10.85 -9.67
CA GLU A 75 -4.08 -10.81 -10.13
C GLU A 75 -4.90 -9.65 -9.51
N TYR A 76 -4.27 -8.52 -9.21
CA TYR A 76 -4.91 -7.39 -8.51
C TYR A 76 -6.26 -6.98 -9.10
N GLU A 77 -6.45 -7.07 -10.42
CA GLU A 77 -7.74 -6.75 -11.07
C GLU A 77 -8.84 -7.72 -10.68
N LEU A 78 -8.54 -9.01 -10.65
CA LEU A 78 -9.47 -10.04 -10.21
C LEU A 78 -9.81 -9.85 -8.72
N ARG A 79 -8.78 -9.71 -7.89
CA ARG A 79 -8.94 -9.66 -6.43
C ARG A 79 -9.68 -8.39 -5.97
N ARG A 80 -9.39 -7.23 -6.56
CA ARG A 80 -10.15 -6.01 -6.27
C ARG A 80 -11.62 -6.10 -6.69
N ASN A 81 -11.91 -6.74 -7.84
CA ASN A 81 -13.29 -6.95 -8.29
C ASN A 81 -14.03 -7.86 -7.30
N GLN A 82 -13.42 -8.95 -6.86
CA GLN A 82 -13.98 -9.83 -5.84
C GLN A 82 -14.25 -9.08 -4.53
N LEU A 83 -13.31 -8.27 -4.04
CA LEU A 83 -13.51 -7.46 -2.84
C LEU A 83 -14.65 -6.43 -3.03
N SER A 84 -14.70 -5.75 -4.16
CA SER A 84 -15.78 -4.81 -4.47
C SER A 84 -17.16 -5.48 -4.49
N ASP A 85 -17.28 -6.67 -5.06
CA ASP A 85 -18.53 -7.45 -5.09
C ASP A 85 -18.94 -7.90 -3.68
N LEU A 86 -17.97 -8.15 -2.82
CA LEU A 86 -18.18 -8.43 -1.40
C LEU A 86 -18.53 -7.18 -0.58
N GLY A 87 -18.51 -5.99 -1.18
CA GLY A 87 -18.95 -4.74 -0.57
C GLY A 87 -17.87 -3.95 0.13
N PHE A 88 -16.59 -4.22 -0.14
CA PHE A 88 -15.52 -3.33 0.23
C PHE A 88 -15.51 -2.13 -0.73
N ASP A 89 -15.49 -0.92 -0.20
CA ASP A 89 -15.41 0.32 -0.99
C ASP A 89 -13.96 0.74 -1.20
N PHE A 90 -13.07 0.34 -0.29
CA PHE A 90 -11.65 0.63 -0.35
C PHE A 90 -10.80 -0.41 0.36
N VAL A 91 -9.50 -0.36 0.06
CA VAL A 91 -8.45 -1.12 0.73
C VAL A 91 -7.36 -0.16 1.24
N LEU A 92 -6.78 -0.47 2.40
CA LEU A 92 -5.61 0.20 2.95
C LEU A 92 -4.38 -0.60 2.55
N THR A 93 -3.39 0.07 1.94
CA THR A 93 -2.18 -0.58 1.43
C THR A 93 -0.91 0.17 1.80
N GLY A 94 0.23 -0.45 1.54
CA GLY A 94 1.56 0.11 1.74
C GLY A 94 2.49 -0.20 0.57
N HIS A 95 3.54 -0.98 0.79
CA HIS A 95 4.52 -1.54 -0.13
C HIS A 95 5.28 -0.50 -0.97
N THR A 96 4.58 0.27 -1.79
CA THR A 96 5.17 1.23 -2.75
C THR A 96 5.85 2.42 -2.09
N HIS A 97 5.69 2.59 -0.78
CA HIS A 97 6.10 3.77 -0.02
C HIS A 97 5.55 5.10 -0.57
N MET A 98 4.59 5.03 -1.51
CA MET A 98 3.92 6.20 -2.06
C MET A 98 2.70 6.57 -1.21
N HIS A 99 2.63 7.86 -0.83
CA HIS A 99 1.48 8.39 -0.10
C HIS A 99 0.40 8.84 -1.09
N ASN A 100 -0.44 7.91 -1.53
CA ASN A 100 -1.39 8.14 -2.61
C ASN A 100 -2.80 7.60 -2.30
N ILE A 101 -3.80 8.14 -3.00
CA ILE A 101 -5.15 7.57 -3.07
C ILE A 101 -5.46 7.41 -4.54
N SER A 102 -5.56 6.19 -4.99
CA SER A 102 -5.96 5.84 -6.34
C SER A 102 -7.35 5.20 -6.35
N TYR A 103 -8.00 5.18 -7.50
CA TYR A 103 -9.26 4.47 -7.66
C TYR A 103 -9.43 3.90 -9.06
N CYS A 104 -10.23 2.86 -9.16
CA CYS A 104 -10.75 2.36 -10.42
C CYS A 104 -12.29 2.33 -10.41
N LYS A 105 -12.88 2.26 -11.60
CA LYS A 105 -14.32 2.02 -11.75
C LYS A 105 -14.58 0.54 -11.95
N ILE A 106 -15.50 -0.01 -11.17
CA ILE A 106 -16.00 -1.39 -11.29
C ILE A 106 -17.51 -1.29 -11.48
N GLY A 107 -17.97 -1.41 -12.72
CA GLY A 107 -19.35 -1.09 -13.06
C GLY A 107 -19.68 0.38 -12.74
N ASN A 108 -20.69 0.62 -11.90
CA ASN A 108 -21.11 1.94 -11.46
C ASN A 108 -20.47 2.41 -10.14
N LYS A 109 -19.60 1.58 -9.55
CA LYS A 109 -18.94 1.88 -8.28
C LYS A 109 -17.50 2.33 -8.50
N LYS A 110 -16.95 3.04 -7.51
CA LYS A 110 -15.52 3.29 -7.40
C LYS A 110 -14.96 2.40 -6.30
N PHE A 111 -13.84 1.77 -6.56
CA PHE A 111 -13.04 1.07 -5.57
C PHE A 111 -11.74 1.85 -5.36
N TYR A 112 -11.41 2.18 -4.12
CA TYR A 112 -10.26 3.00 -3.79
C TYR A 112 -9.15 2.14 -3.18
N ASP A 113 -7.92 2.53 -3.48
CA ASP A 113 -6.71 2.04 -2.83
C ASP A 113 -6.06 3.23 -2.11
N ILE A 114 -5.91 3.09 -0.80
CA ILE A 114 -5.39 4.14 0.08
C ILE A 114 -4.00 3.71 0.53
N SER A 115 -3.01 3.98 -0.31
CA SER A 115 -1.62 3.66 -0.03
C SER A 115 -1.01 4.69 0.94
N THR A 116 -0.33 4.19 1.96
CA THR A 116 0.34 5.02 2.97
C THR A 116 1.84 4.81 2.89
N ALA A 117 2.60 5.91 2.89
CA ALA A 117 4.04 5.90 2.88
C ALA A 117 4.63 5.23 4.14
N ALA A 118 5.89 4.84 4.06
CA ALA A 118 6.64 4.38 5.23
C ALA A 118 6.96 5.57 6.14
N LEU A 119 6.84 5.40 7.46
CA LEU A 119 7.25 6.42 8.44
C LEU A 119 8.76 6.70 8.41
N THR A 120 9.54 5.74 7.92
CA THR A 120 11.00 5.89 7.71
C THR A 120 11.32 6.56 6.37
N GLY A 121 10.32 6.82 5.51
CA GLY A 121 10.47 7.52 4.25
C GLY A 121 10.36 9.05 4.44
N PHE A 122 10.64 9.78 3.37
CA PHE A 122 10.44 11.23 3.33
C PHE A 122 9.35 11.62 2.33
N PRO A 123 8.38 12.46 2.74
CA PRO A 123 8.05 12.90 4.10
C PRO A 123 7.45 11.76 4.96
N PRO A 124 7.64 11.76 6.29
CA PRO A 124 7.18 10.71 7.20
C PRO A 124 5.67 10.86 7.47
N TYR A 125 4.87 10.54 6.47
CA TYR A 125 3.43 10.70 6.52
C TYR A 125 2.72 9.49 7.11
N TYR A 126 1.68 9.76 7.90
CA TYR A 126 0.66 8.78 8.27
C TYR A 126 -0.74 9.30 7.97
N ARG A 127 -1.74 8.44 8.08
CA ARG A 127 -3.13 8.80 7.80
C ARG A 127 -3.99 8.66 9.05
N GLN A 128 -4.85 9.64 9.24
CA GLN A 128 -6.00 9.53 10.12
C GLN A 128 -7.25 9.36 9.25
N ILE A 129 -8.02 8.30 9.50
CA ILE A 129 -9.24 8.00 8.77
C ILE A 129 -10.41 8.05 9.74
N VAL A 130 -11.36 8.94 9.47
CA VAL A 130 -12.61 9.06 10.22
C VAL A 130 -13.74 8.52 9.34
N LEU A 131 -14.40 7.49 9.84
CA LEU A 131 -15.48 6.81 9.12
C LEU A 131 -16.84 7.20 9.69
N ASN A 132 -17.80 7.52 8.83
CA ASN A 132 -19.19 7.70 9.18
C ASN A 132 -20.06 6.78 8.33
N LYS A 133 -20.50 5.67 8.92
CA LYS A 133 -21.31 4.64 8.26
C LYS A 133 -22.66 5.17 7.79
N GLU A 134 -23.31 6.00 8.59
CA GLU A 134 -24.65 6.54 8.29
C GLU A 134 -24.61 7.47 7.09
N GLN A 135 -23.58 8.31 7.02
CA GLN A 135 -23.36 9.23 5.89
C GLN A 135 -22.64 8.57 4.71
N LYS A 136 -22.19 7.33 4.85
CA LYS A 136 -21.31 6.64 3.87
C LYS A 136 -20.10 7.50 3.49
N LYS A 137 -19.48 8.12 4.48
CA LYS A 137 -18.38 9.06 4.30
C LYS A 137 -17.13 8.54 5.01
N ALA A 138 -16.00 8.61 4.30
CA ALA A 138 -14.67 8.49 4.87
C ALA A 138 -13.94 9.84 4.71
N GLU A 139 -13.43 10.39 5.80
CA GLU A 139 -12.57 11.57 5.79
C GLU A 139 -11.15 11.11 6.06
N ILE A 140 -10.23 11.41 5.13
CA ILE A 140 -8.84 10.96 5.19
C ILE A 140 -7.96 12.19 5.32
N LYS A 141 -7.19 12.26 6.42
CA LYS A 141 -6.19 13.32 6.65
C LYS A 141 -4.80 12.74 6.54
N THR A 142 -3.94 13.45 5.83
CA THR A 142 -2.50 13.22 5.83
C THR A 142 -1.88 14.04 6.94
N ILE A 143 -1.07 13.41 7.78
CA ILE A 143 -0.39 14.05 8.90
C ILE A 143 1.10 13.71 8.76
N CYS A 144 1.97 14.73 8.85
CA CYS A 144 3.40 14.52 8.97
C CYS A 144 3.70 14.13 10.42
N ALA A 145 4.45 13.05 10.62
CA ALA A 145 4.93 12.70 11.96
C ALA A 145 6.01 13.72 12.37
N ASP A 146 5.87 14.25 13.57
CA ASP A 146 6.75 15.31 14.10
C ASP A 146 7.77 14.79 15.11
N CYS A 147 7.57 13.59 15.64
CA CYS A 147 8.46 12.96 16.61
C CYS A 147 8.57 11.44 16.43
N ALA A 148 9.65 10.89 16.93
CA ALA A 148 9.88 9.47 17.08
C ALA A 148 10.68 9.24 18.38
N ASP A 149 9.97 9.08 19.49
CA ASP A 149 10.56 9.02 20.83
C ASP A 149 11.63 7.93 21.03
N SER A 150 11.62 6.90 20.19
CA SER A 150 12.56 5.77 20.26
C SER A 150 13.71 5.86 19.24
N THR A 151 13.74 6.87 18.40
CA THR A 151 14.74 7.01 17.32
C THR A 151 15.70 8.13 17.65
N ASP A 152 17.01 7.84 17.64
CA ASP A 152 18.04 8.88 17.70
C ASP A 152 18.08 9.60 16.35
N THR A 153 17.54 10.80 16.32
CA THR A 153 17.53 11.68 15.13
C THR A 153 18.69 12.65 15.11
N ASN A 154 19.70 12.50 16.00
CA ASN A 154 20.80 13.44 16.20
C ASN A 154 20.30 14.88 16.53
N GLY A 155 19.15 14.97 17.19
CA GLY A 155 18.54 16.25 17.57
C GLY A 155 17.78 16.97 16.45
N LEU A 156 17.63 16.36 15.28
CA LEU A 156 16.82 16.88 14.18
C LEU A 156 15.33 16.57 14.41
N ALA A 157 14.46 17.42 13.85
CA ALA A 157 13.06 17.07 13.68
C ALA A 157 12.94 15.83 12.75
N LEU A 158 11.93 14.98 12.97
CA LEU A 158 11.80 13.73 12.22
C LEU A 158 11.74 13.95 10.70
N GLU A 159 11.07 15.01 10.25
CA GLU A 159 11.01 15.37 8.82
C GLU A 159 12.40 15.72 8.26
N GLU A 160 13.21 16.48 8.97
CA GLU A 160 14.58 16.81 8.55
C GLU A 160 15.47 15.57 8.53
N TYR A 161 15.38 14.74 9.56
CA TYR A 161 16.14 13.50 9.65
C TYR A 161 15.80 12.54 8.48
N THR A 162 14.51 12.32 8.21
CA THR A 162 14.08 11.46 7.10
C THR A 162 14.42 12.04 5.74
N LYS A 163 14.42 13.39 5.59
CA LYS A 163 14.88 14.08 4.39
C LYS A 163 16.38 13.83 4.13
N ASP A 164 17.20 13.93 5.17
CA ASP A 164 18.65 13.69 5.04
C ASP A 164 18.92 12.24 4.67
N LEU A 165 18.21 11.28 5.27
CA LEU A 165 18.29 9.87 4.86
C LEU A 165 17.90 9.68 3.39
N PHE A 166 16.79 10.26 2.95
CA PHE A 166 16.33 10.18 1.56
C PHE A 166 17.36 10.78 0.59
N LEU A 167 17.87 11.98 0.89
CA LEU A 167 18.90 12.62 0.07
C LEU A 167 20.19 11.80 0.03
N GLY A 168 20.56 11.15 1.13
CA GLY A 168 21.70 10.23 1.17
C GLY A 168 21.53 9.04 0.22
N VAL A 169 20.34 8.41 0.22
CA VAL A 169 20.01 7.31 -0.69
C VAL A 169 20.02 7.76 -2.14
N VAL A 170 19.39 8.90 -2.46
CA VAL A 170 19.35 9.45 -3.83
C VAL A 170 20.76 9.82 -4.30
N SER A 171 21.55 10.50 -3.47
CA SER A 171 22.92 10.88 -3.82
C SER A 171 23.80 9.67 -4.09
N LYS A 172 23.66 8.62 -3.25
CA LYS A 172 24.39 7.37 -3.47
C LYS A 172 23.93 6.69 -4.77
N ALA A 173 22.63 6.61 -5.03
CA ALA A 173 22.12 6.01 -6.26
C ALA A 173 22.60 6.75 -7.52
N LEU A 174 22.65 8.09 -7.48
CA LEU A 174 23.18 8.89 -8.59
C LEU A 174 24.67 8.67 -8.79
N TYR A 175 25.44 8.61 -7.70
CA TYR A 175 26.85 8.29 -7.76
C TYR A 175 27.09 6.90 -8.36
N ASP A 176 26.38 5.87 -7.87
CA ASP A 176 26.51 4.50 -8.36
C ASP A 176 26.09 4.40 -9.84
N ALA A 177 25.05 5.14 -10.27
CA ALA A 177 24.65 5.19 -11.67
C ALA A 177 25.76 5.74 -12.60
N GLU A 178 26.54 6.70 -12.12
CA GLU A 178 27.63 7.30 -12.88
C GLU A 178 28.93 6.49 -12.81
N TYR A 179 29.28 5.99 -11.62
CA TYR A 179 30.61 5.45 -11.36
C TYR A 179 30.63 3.95 -10.99
N ASP A 180 29.50 3.37 -10.59
CA ASP A 180 29.36 1.97 -10.18
C ASP A 180 28.02 1.39 -10.61
N TYR A 181 27.93 1.08 -11.90
CA TYR A 181 26.67 0.63 -12.51
C TYR A 181 26.12 -0.67 -11.90
N ASP A 182 26.98 -1.57 -11.45
CA ASP A 182 26.53 -2.85 -10.87
C ASP A 182 25.79 -2.61 -9.55
N ASN A 183 26.31 -1.76 -8.69
CA ASN A 183 25.61 -1.32 -7.46
C ASN A 183 24.31 -0.56 -7.78
N PHE A 184 24.30 0.30 -8.79
CA PHE A 184 23.08 0.97 -9.23
C PHE A 184 22.04 -0.04 -9.74
N ALA A 185 22.45 -1.04 -10.52
CA ALA A 185 21.56 -2.06 -11.03
C ALA A 185 20.92 -2.89 -9.89
N ASP A 186 21.69 -3.20 -8.85
CA ASP A 186 21.19 -3.91 -7.67
C ASP A 186 20.23 -3.03 -6.83
N PHE A 187 20.54 -1.75 -6.67
CA PHE A 187 19.63 -0.77 -6.07
C PHE A 187 18.31 -0.67 -6.87
N ALA A 188 18.39 -0.56 -8.20
CA ALA A 188 17.22 -0.48 -9.07
C ALA A 188 16.33 -1.74 -8.97
N VAL A 189 16.95 -2.92 -8.84
CA VAL A 189 16.20 -4.17 -8.60
C VAL A 189 15.52 -4.16 -7.24
N GLY A 190 16.16 -3.65 -6.20
CA GLY A 190 15.56 -3.46 -4.89
C GLY A 190 14.39 -2.45 -4.89
N MET A 191 14.33 -1.56 -5.90
CA MET A 191 13.21 -0.66 -6.16
C MET A 191 12.22 -1.23 -7.20
N SER A 192 12.22 -2.56 -7.43
CA SER A 192 11.38 -3.27 -8.39
C SER A 192 11.57 -2.85 -9.85
N ILE A 193 12.69 -2.22 -10.18
CA ILE A 193 13.07 -1.90 -11.56
C ILE A 193 13.90 -3.07 -12.11
N SER A 194 13.45 -3.71 -13.20
CA SER A 194 14.18 -4.84 -13.76
C SER A 194 15.59 -4.45 -14.23
N LYS A 195 16.57 -5.38 -14.10
CA LYS A 195 17.95 -5.18 -14.62
C LYS A 195 17.98 -4.84 -16.11
N GLU A 196 17.03 -5.33 -16.89
CA GLU A 196 16.91 -5.00 -18.31
C GLU A 196 16.46 -3.56 -18.54
N THR A 197 15.52 -3.09 -17.71
CA THR A 197 15.03 -1.70 -17.76
C THR A 197 16.15 -0.74 -17.37
N SER A 198 16.89 -1.02 -16.31
CA SER A 198 18.00 -0.16 -15.86
C SER A 198 19.12 -0.02 -16.92
N LYS A 199 19.36 -1.06 -17.72
CA LYS A 199 20.34 -1.01 -18.83
C LYS A 199 19.95 -0.10 -20.00
N LYS A 200 18.66 0.23 -20.16
CA LYS A 200 18.19 1.09 -21.26
C LYS A 200 18.43 2.58 -21.01
N TYR A 201 18.75 2.95 -19.78
CA TYR A 201 18.93 4.35 -19.36
C TYR A 201 20.39 4.68 -19.01
N LYS A 202 21.34 3.84 -19.48
CA LYS A 202 22.78 4.05 -19.37
C LYS A 202 23.35 5.01 -20.43
#